data_e2aa33c223133e525db25aa9dc8d368e
#
_entry.id   e2aa33c223133e525db25aa9dc8d368e
#
_cell.length_a   1.000
_cell.length_b   1.000
_cell.length_c   1.000
_cell.angle_alpha   90.00
_cell.angle_beta   90.00
_cell.angle_gamma   90.00
#
_symmetry.space_group_name_H-M   'P 1'
#
loop_
_entity.id
_entity.type
_entity.pdbx_description
1 polymer ?
#
loop_
_entity_poly.entity_id
_entity_poly.type
_entity_poly.pdbx_seq_one_letter_code
_entity_poly.pdbx_strand_id
1 'polypeptide(L)'
;VSPAARGRAASAALALAAAGLLSSCGGAPSPADPSTVRAGAQVFSQAGCGTCHTLGAAGSRGTIGPSLDVRQPPVDRVVSQVREGGGAMPAYAGRLSDEEIDAVAAYVAEVAGR
;
A
#
# COMPACT_ATOMS: atom_id res chain seq x y z
N VAL A 1 21.42 25.43 -78.41
CA VAL A 1 20.94 26.56 -77.63
C VAL A 1 20.03 26.02 -76.50
N SER A 2 20.49 26.19 -75.26
CA SER A 2 19.77 25.94 -73.97
C SER A 2 18.47 26.75 -73.90
N PRO A 3 17.70 26.69 -72.80
CA PRO A 3 18.07 26.32 -71.38
C PRO A 3 17.02 25.60 -70.54
N ALA A 4 17.53 24.95 -69.51
CA ALA A 4 17.12 24.94 -68.09
C ALA A 4 15.66 25.22 -67.67
N ALA A 5 15.08 24.27 -66.98
CA ALA A 5 14.00 24.53 -66.04
C ALA A 5 14.37 23.98 -64.70
N ARG A 6 14.46 24.85 -63.72
CA ARG A 6 14.78 24.58 -62.30
C ARG A 6 13.52 24.11 -61.60
N GLY A 7 13.53 22.91 -61.12
CA GLY A 7 12.55 22.44 -60.12
C GLY A 7 13.03 22.78 -58.73
N ARG A 8 12.32 23.64 -58.03
CA ARG A 8 12.52 23.91 -56.60
C ARG A 8 11.65 22.97 -55.83
N ALA A 9 12.28 22.02 -55.20
CA ALA A 9 11.60 21.20 -54.16
C ALA A 9 11.54 22.01 -52.87
N ALA A 10 10.35 22.34 -52.47
CA ALA A 10 10.09 22.93 -51.15
C ALA A 10 9.98 21.81 -50.12
N SER A 11 10.97 21.72 -49.27
CA SER A 11 10.93 20.84 -48.12
C SER A 11 10.05 21.44 -47.04
N ALA A 12 8.89 20.88 -46.82
CA ALA A 12 8.05 21.18 -45.67
C ALA A 12 8.56 20.35 -44.50
N ALA A 13 9.20 20.99 -43.55
CA ALA A 13 9.57 20.40 -42.29
C ALA A 13 8.32 20.31 -41.42
N LEU A 14 7.84 19.08 -41.21
CA LEU A 14 6.76 18.80 -40.27
C LEU A 14 7.35 18.64 -38.85
N ALA A 15 7.19 19.66 -38.03
CA ALA A 15 7.56 19.62 -36.63
C ALA A 15 6.50 18.78 -35.88
N LEU A 16 6.85 17.56 -35.49
CA LEU A 16 6.06 16.78 -34.55
C LEU A 16 6.30 17.34 -33.14
N ALA A 17 5.33 18.05 -32.63
CA ALA A 17 5.25 18.34 -31.18
C ALA A 17 4.93 17.07 -30.45
N ALA A 18 5.92 16.49 -29.76
CA ALA A 18 5.70 15.41 -28.80
C ALA A 18 5.03 16.01 -27.57
N ALA A 19 3.72 15.83 -27.45
CA ALA A 19 2.99 16.11 -26.24
C ALA A 19 3.38 15.03 -25.22
N GLY A 20 4.25 15.39 -24.28
CA GLY A 20 4.58 14.57 -23.14
C GLY A 20 3.34 14.41 -22.25
N LEU A 21 2.75 13.24 -22.24
CA LEU A 21 1.76 12.85 -21.26
C LEU A 21 2.47 12.69 -19.90
N LEU A 22 2.39 13.72 -19.09
CA LEU A 22 2.72 13.62 -17.67
C LEU A 22 1.65 12.74 -17.03
N SER A 23 1.94 11.45 -16.94
CA SER A 23 1.16 10.53 -16.10
C SER A 23 1.33 10.98 -14.66
N SER A 24 0.37 11.74 -14.20
CA SER A 24 0.22 12.03 -12.77
C SER A 24 -0.09 10.73 -12.05
N CYS A 25 0.92 10.15 -11.41
CA CYS A 25 0.73 9.06 -10.45
C CYS A 25 0.12 9.62 -9.16
N GLY A 26 -1.13 10.02 -9.23
CA GLY A 26 -2.00 10.17 -8.07
C GLY A 26 -2.61 8.81 -7.77
N GLY A 27 -1.80 7.85 -7.23
CA GLY A 27 -2.27 6.52 -6.95
C GLY A 27 -3.18 6.51 -5.74
N ALA A 28 -4.44 6.05 -5.90
CA ALA A 28 -5.15 5.41 -4.82
C ALA A 28 -4.28 4.28 -4.27
N PRO A 29 -4.29 4.00 -2.94
CA PRO A 29 -3.53 2.88 -2.38
C PRO A 29 -3.91 1.60 -3.13
N SER A 30 -2.93 0.95 -3.73
CA SER A 30 -3.15 -0.35 -4.38
C SER A 30 -3.56 -1.36 -3.31
N PRO A 31 -4.51 -2.26 -3.62
CA PRO A 31 -4.82 -3.36 -2.72
C PRO A 31 -3.54 -4.12 -2.35
N ALA A 32 -3.42 -4.54 -1.10
CA ALA A 32 -2.29 -5.32 -0.68
C ALA A 32 -2.25 -6.66 -1.45
N ASP A 33 -1.03 -7.13 -1.74
CA ASP A 33 -0.86 -8.43 -2.39
C ASP A 33 -1.49 -9.55 -1.54
N PRO A 34 -2.26 -10.48 -2.13
CA PRO A 34 -2.94 -11.53 -1.39
C PRO A 34 -2.01 -12.43 -0.57
N SER A 35 -0.76 -12.63 -1.00
CA SER A 35 0.22 -13.41 -0.24
C SER A 35 0.68 -12.66 1.01
N THR A 36 0.86 -11.35 0.90
CA THR A 36 1.18 -10.47 2.03
C THR A 36 0.05 -10.43 3.05
N VAL A 37 -1.19 -10.31 2.59
CA VAL A 37 -2.38 -10.34 3.47
C VAL A 37 -2.47 -11.66 4.22
N ARG A 38 -2.21 -12.78 3.55
CA ARG A 38 -2.19 -14.11 4.18
C ARG A 38 -1.09 -14.24 5.22
N ALA A 39 0.12 -13.79 4.90
CA ALA A 39 1.23 -13.76 5.85
C ALA A 39 0.88 -12.90 7.06
N GLY A 40 0.27 -11.75 6.87
CA GLY A 40 -0.20 -10.88 7.94
C GLY A 40 -1.25 -11.53 8.84
N ALA A 41 -2.18 -12.30 8.28
CA ALA A 41 -3.16 -13.06 9.05
C ALA A 41 -2.47 -14.09 9.96
N GLN A 42 -1.42 -14.76 9.48
CA GLN A 42 -0.62 -15.68 10.29
C GLN A 42 0.10 -14.96 11.43
N VAL A 43 0.74 -13.83 11.15
CA VAL A 43 1.40 -12.99 12.16
C VAL A 43 0.39 -12.53 13.22
N PHE A 44 -0.78 -12.04 12.80
CA PHE A 44 -1.86 -11.61 13.72
C PHE A 44 -2.25 -12.71 14.70
N SER A 45 -2.40 -13.94 14.21
CA SER A 45 -2.72 -15.11 15.02
C SER A 45 -1.58 -15.52 15.95
N GLN A 46 -0.37 -15.66 15.39
CA GLN A 46 0.80 -16.19 16.14
C GLN A 46 1.31 -15.20 17.20
N ALA A 47 1.27 -13.91 16.91
CA ALA A 47 1.66 -12.88 17.86
C ALA A 47 0.57 -12.57 18.92
N GLY A 48 -0.62 -13.18 18.78
CA GLY A 48 -1.69 -13.06 19.75
C GLY A 48 -2.41 -11.70 19.75
N CYS A 49 -2.40 -10.99 18.63
CA CYS A 49 -3.02 -9.65 18.50
C CYS A 49 -4.51 -9.68 18.88
N GLY A 50 -5.22 -10.74 18.51
CA GLY A 50 -6.63 -10.95 18.80
C GLY A 50 -6.98 -11.11 20.27
N THR A 51 -6.00 -11.38 21.15
CA THR A 51 -6.22 -11.42 22.60
C THR A 51 -6.66 -10.05 23.13
N CYS A 52 -6.17 -8.99 22.51
CA CYS A 52 -6.45 -7.60 22.92
C CYS A 52 -7.36 -6.85 21.97
N HIS A 53 -7.37 -7.21 20.67
CA HIS A 53 -8.10 -6.48 19.65
C HIS A 53 -9.27 -7.27 19.06
N THR A 54 -10.38 -6.59 18.83
CA THR A 54 -11.48 -7.10 18.01
C THR A 54 -11.13 -6.92 16.54
N LEU A 55 -11.20 -8.00 15.77
CA LEU A 55 -11.08 -8.02 14.30
C LEU A 55 -11.92 -9.19 13.77
N GLY A 56 -13.06 -8.89 13.18
CA GLY A 56 -14.05 -9.88 12.74
C GLY A 56 -13.48 -10.87 11.73
N ALA A 57 -12.68 -10.41 10.78
CA ALA A 57 -12.01 -11.24 9.78
C ALA A 57 -11.06 -12.29 10.39
N ALA A 58 -10.51 -12.03 11.59
CA ALA A 58 -9.68 -12.95 12.35
C ALA A 58 -10.50 -13.78 13.38
N GLY A 59 -11.81 -13.56 13.48
CA GLY A 59 -12.65 -14.17 14.52
C GLY A 59 -12.29 -13.71 15.94
N SER A 60 -11.53 -12.63 16.10
CA SER A 60 -11.07 -12.15 17.40
C SER A 60 -12.03 -11.14 18.02
N ARG A 61 -12.11 -11.17 19.36
CA ARG A 61 -13.05 -10.35 20.14
C ARG A 61 -12.39 -9.72 21.37
N GLY A 62 -11.08 -9.50 21.33
CA GLY A 62 -10.36 -8.86 22.42
C GLY A 62 -10.84 -7.43 22.65
N THR A 63 -10.95 -7.02 23.91
CA THR A 63 -11.48 -5.71 24.31
C THR A 63 -10.50 -4.88 25.13
N ILE A 64 -9.29 -5.38 25.35
CA ILE A 64 -8.22 -4.64 26.05
C ILE A 64 -7.73 -3.47 25.21
N GLY A 65 -7.52 -3.73 23.92
CA GLY A 65 -7.19 -2.71 22.93
C GLY A 65 -8.43 -2.23 22.16
N PRO A 66 -8.28 -1.21 21.32
CA PRO A 66 -9.38 -0.74 20.48
C PRO A 66 -9.81 -1.79 19.45
N SER A 67 -11.10 -1.79 19.10
CA SER A 67 -11.61 -2.56 17.98
C SER A 67 -10.99 -2.06 16.67
N LEU A 68 -10.33 -2.94 15.95
CA LEU A 68 -9.73 -2.61 14.65
C LEU A 68 -10.81 -2.41 13.59
N ASP A 69 -11.94 -3.14 13.69
CA ASP A 69 -13.08 -2.97 12.78
C ASP A 69 -13.71 -1.59 12.87
N VAL A 70 -13.74 -1.02 14.08
CA VAL A 70 -14.28 0.33 14.28
C VAL A 70 -13.25 1.40 13.86
N ARG A 71 -11.98 1.17 14.16
CA ARG A 71 -10.91 2.15 13.90
C ARG A 71 -10.47 2.20 12.45
N GLN A 72 -10.48 1.05 11.76
CA GLN A 72 -10.03 0.91 10.38
C GLN A 72 -8.72 1.67 10.11
N PRO A 73 -7.65 1.35 10.86
CA PRO A 73 -6.43 2.13 10.79
C PRO A 73 -5.72 1.91 9.44
N PRO A 74 -5.10 2.95 8.87
CA PRO A 74 -4.27 2.81 7.68
C PRO A 74 -2.97 2.08 8.01
N VAL A 75 -2.32 1.54 6.98
CA VAL A 75 -1.11 0.70 7.08
C VAL A 75 -0.01 1.36 7.93
N ASP A 76 0.33 2.59 7.61
CA ASP A 76 1.40 3.35 8.29
C ASP A 76 1.13 3.51 9.79
N ARG A 77 -0.13 3.72 10.15
CA ARG A 77 -0.53 3.82 11.56
C ARG A 77 -0.38 2.49 12.29
N VAL A 78 -0.71 1.39 11.62
CA VAL A 78 -0.53 0.04 12.21
C VAL A 78 0.95 -0.28 12.37
N VAL A 79 1.77 -0.03 11.34
CA VAL A 79 3.23 -0.23 11.39
C VAL A 79 3.84 0.51 12.59
N SER A 80 3.59 1.79 12.70
CA SER A 80 4.10 2.62 13.80
C SER A 80 3.66 2.09 15.17
N GLN A 81 2.35 1.80 15.33
CA GLN A 81 1.82 1.33 16.59
C GLN A 81 2.35 -0.06 16.99
N VAL A 82 2.50 -0.98 16.04
CA VAL A 82 3.05 -2.32 16.30
C VAL A 82 4.54 -2.23 16.67
N ARG A 83 5.31 -1.39 15.99
CA ARG A 83 6.73 -1.18 16.33
C ARG A 83 6.91 -0.62 17.73
N GLU A 84 6.17 0.43 18.06
CA GLU A 84 6.39 1.25 19.24
C GLU A 84 5.61 0.76 20.48
N GLY A 85 4.46 0.11 20.24
CA GLY A 85 3.54 -0.24 21.32
C GLY A 85 2.89 1.00 21.93
N GLY A 86 2.42 0.86 23.14
CA GLY A 86 1.87 1.96 23.94
C GLY A 86 0.75 1.50 24.87
N GLY A 87 0.71 2.04 26.07
CA GLY A 87 -0.20 1.57 27.11
C GLY A 87 0.01 0.09 27.40
N ALA A 88 -1.04 -0.71 27.31
CA ALA A 88 -0.97 -2.16 27.50
C ALA A 88 -0.45 -2.92 26.26
N MET A 89 -0.34 -2.28 25.10
CA MET A 89 0.18 -2.89 23.89
C MET A 89 1.70 -2.98 23.92
N PRO A 90 2.29 -4.19 23.83
CA PRO A 90 3.75 -4.32 23.79
C PRO A 90 4.34 -3.74 22.49
N ALA A 91 5.59 -3.32 22.53
CA ALA A 91 6.37 -3.01 21.35
C ALA A 91 6.86 -4.30 20.69
N TYR A 92 6.68 -4.42 19.39
CA TYR A 92 7.08 -5.59 18.63
C TYR A 92 8.36 -5.39 17.80
N ALA A 93 8.93 -4.19 17.75
CA ALA A 93 10.25 -3.98 17.17
C ALA A 93 11.28 -4.91 17.84
N GLY A 94 12.02 -5.68 17.02
CA GLY A 94 12.97 -6.68 17.49
C GLY A 94 12.36 -8.01 17.98
N ARG A 95 11.01 -8.11 18.04
CA ARG A 95 10.27 -9.35 18.32
C ARG A 95 9.66 -9.95 17.08
N LEU A 96 9.20 -9.11 16.17
CA LEU A 96 8.79 -9.44 14.81
C LEU A 96 9.81 -8.82 13.85
N SER A 97 9.99 -9.43 12.70
CA SER A 97 10.78 -8.84 11.61
C SER A 97 10.04 -7.63 11.01
N ASP A 98 10.75 -6.80 10.27
CA ASP A 98 10.13 -5.68 9.58
C ASP A 98 9.09 -6.15 8.56
N GLU A 99 9.37 -7.24 7.86
CA GLU A 99 8.46 -7.87 6.90
C GLU A 99 7.20 -8.42 7.58
N GLU A 100 7.32 -8.99 8.77
CA GLU A 100 6.17 -9.46 9.55
C GLU A 100 5.30 -8.30 10.03
N ILE A 101 5.92 -7.20 10.45
CA ILE A 101 5.20 -5.99 10.86
C ILE A 101 4.47 -5.38 9.66
N ASP A 102 5.11 -5.28 8.51
CA ASP A 102 4.50 -4.76 7.29
C ASP A 102 3.34 -5.67 6.82
N ALA A 103 3.53 -6.99 6.91
CA ALA A 103 2.49 -7.95 6.54
C ALA A 103 1.26 -7.86 7.44
N VAL A 104 1.43 -7.81 8.77
CA VAL A 104 0.28 -7.68 9.68
C VAL A 104 -0.42 -6.34 9.53
N ALA A 105 0.31 -5.28 9.23
CA ALA A 105 -0.27 -3.97 8.96
C ALA A 105 -1.10 -3.98 7.67
N ALA A 106 -0.60 -4.59 6.61
CA ALA A 106 -1.34 -4.77 5.37
C ALA A 106 -2.61 -5.60 5.59
N TYR A 107 -2.52 -6.70 6.35
CA TYR A 107 -3.67 -7.52 6.69
C TYR A 107 -4.74 -6.72 7.43
N VAL A 108 -4.38 -6.06 8.53
CA VAL A 108 -5.34 -5.29 9.33
C VAL A 108 -6.01 -4.20 8.50
N ALA A 109 -5.23 -3.41 7.74
CA ALA A 109 -5.79 -2.35 6.92
C ALA A 109 -6.72 -2.88 5.81
N GLU A 110 -6.43 -4.09 5.28
CA GLU A 110 -7.24 -4.71 4.22
C GLU A 110 -8.57 -5.23 4.75
N VAL A 111 -8.62 -5.82 5.94
CA VAL A 111 -9.80 -6.58 6.41
C VAL A 111 -10.62 -5.88 7.49
N ALA A 112 -10.10 -4.85 8.14
CA ALA A 112 -10.79 -4.16 9.23
C ALA A 112 -12.10 -3.52 8.75
N GLY A 113 -13.20 -3.82 9.45
CA GLY A 113 -14.52 -3.28 9.14
C GLY A 113 -15.23 -3.94 7.95
N ARG A 114 -14.76 -5.12 7.50
CA ARG A 114 -15.39 -5.90 6.42
C ARG A 114 -16.12 -7.11 6.92
#